data_ee6a44ca50e622388e1c10b14a8c12ad
#
_entry.id   ee6a44ca50e622388e1c10b14a8c12ad
#
_cell.length_a   1.000
_cell.length_b   1.000
_cell.length_c   1.000
_cell.angle_alpha   90.00
_cell.angle_beta   90.00
_cell.angle_gamma   90.00
#
_symmetry.space_group_name_H-M   'P 1'
#
loop_
_entity.id
_entity.type
_entity.pdbx_description
1 polymer ?
#
loop_
_entity_poly.entity_id
_entity_poly.type
_entity_poly.pdbx_seq_one_letter_code
_entity_poly.pdbx_strand_id
1 'polypeptide(L)'
;MPSIFIIPTAHGWNFLRAAEQNGSWNVRKLQTLEEAAPLLAATDDFVLGLPVSAVLAQRFRLPSADPAEFPEMIRIQIEKLLPFAADEVTTDFELIEQKESESVVSAVAIRNEQLAEMASPLLERGYIPRQITVYAAQRASTHAPSGSAVLIYPEGETLVYVVTENGKLSLARVFEGGNGEQLQIELPQLRLSAELEGIDASSPNVLLDETCYEMRDTVQGILSSPTEIVGIELPPAPVKLNLLPESWRRRRLQLIRQAEWRRRLLWIGGAYGALLLLLLAYLGLLRFQIARLDRRIAQDAPGTEFVRATEAKWKALAPAIDGHYYPVEILLHLFESLPSADVRITAYNQSARQISVDGEANTAALAYQFIEKIKKNPDLRAFQFDMAAPRILSNNHAQFRIEGRAK
;
A
#
# COMPACT_ATOMS: atom_id res chain seq x y z
N MET A 1 -11.53 -19.63 7.20
CA MET A 1 -12.06 -19.98 8.54
C MET A 1 -11.31 -19.13 9.56
N PRO A 2 -11.91 -18.80 10.72
CA PRO A 2 -11.17 -18.14 11.79
C PRO A 2 -10.04 -19.05 12.27
N SER A 3 -8.90 -18.44 12.56
CA SER A 3 -7.69 -19.16 12.99
C SER A 3 -7.61 -19.34 14.51
N ILE A 4 -8.48 -18.65 15.25
CA ILE A 4 -8.48 -18.63 16.70
C ILE A 4 -9.91 -18.69 17.23
N PHE A 5 -10.12 -19.51 18.26
CA PHE A 5 -11.36 -19.55 19.04
C PHE A 5 -11.03 -19.40 20.52
N ILE A 6 -11.88 -18.67 21.25
CA ILE A 6 -11.83 -18.53 22.69
C ILE A 6 -13.20 -19.01 23.20
N ILE A 7 -13.23 -20.12 23.90
CA ILE A 7 -14.47 -20.79 24.32
C ILE A 7 -14.49 -21.03 25.83
N PRO A 8 -15.64 -20.93 26.49
CA PRO A 8 -15.77 -21.23 27.91
C PRO A 8 -15.62 -22.74 28.20
N THR A 9 -15.16 -23.08 29.40
CA THR A 9 -15.01 -24.44 29.87
C THR A 9 -15.40 -24.54 31.33
N ALA A 10 -15.37 -25.76 31.92
CA ALA A 10 -15.60 -25.99 33.33
C ALA A 10 -14.68 -25.17 34.27
N HIS A 11 -13.45 -24.88 33.85
CA HIS A 11 -12.44 -24.24 34.70
C HIS A 11 -11.82 -23.00 34.01
N GLY A 12 -12.65 -22.11 33.44
CA GLY A 12 -12.21 -20.92 32.77
C GLY A 12 -12.41 -20.97 31.26
N TRP A 13 -11.36 -20.77 30.47
CA TRP A 13 -11.44 -20.63 29.03
C TRP A 13 -10.43 -21.53 28.30
N ASN A 14 -10.79 -21.99 27.12
CA ASN A 14 -9.83 -22.58 26.18
C ASN A 14 -9.51 -21.61 25.06
N PHE A 15 -8.24 -21.34 24.84
CA PHE A 15 -7.70 -20.63 23.69
C PHE A 15 -7.23 -21.66 22.67
N LEU A 16 -7.89 -21.67 21.51
CA LEU A 16 -7.64 -22.60 20.42
C LEU A 16 -7.02 -21.84 19.26
N ARG A 17 -5.84 -22.24 18.81
CA ARG A 17 -5.19 -21.65 17.64
C ARG A 17 -4.86 -22.73 16.63
N ALA A 18 -5.25 -22.51 15.36
CA ALA A 18 -4.83 -23.36 14.26
C ALA A 18 -3.30 -23.33 14.11
N ALA A 19 -2.66 -24.48 14.05
CA ALA A 19 -1.23 -24.56 13.77
C ALA A 19 -0.99 -24.31 12.28
N GLU A 20 0.08 -23.59 11.97
CA GLU A 20 0.44 -23.24 10.57
C GLU A 20 0.80 -24.47 9.72
N GLN A 21 1.19 -25.57 10.36
CA GLN A 21 1.59 -26.82 9.69
C GLN A 21 0.71 -27.96 10.24
N ASN A 22 0.05 -28.70 9.37
CA ASN A 22 -0.70 -29.95 9.61
C ASN A 22 -2.19 -29.88 9.98
N GLY A 23 -2.86 -28.72 9.98
CA GLY A 23 -4.28 -28.66 10.33
C GLY A 23 -4.60 -29.04 11.78
N SER A 24 -3.60 -29.17 12.64
CA SER A 24 -3.77 -29.42 14.07
C SER A 24 -4.14 -28.13 14.81
N TRP A 25 -4.72 -28.28 16.01
CA TRP A 25 -5.11 -27.17 16.87
C TRP A 25 -4.29 -27.20 18.15
N ASN A 26 -3.71 -26.06 18.49
CA ASN A 26 -3.06 -25.86 19.78
C ASN A 26 -4.10 -25.35 20.76
N VAL A 27 -4.34 -26.13 21.83
CA VAL A 27 -5.25 -25.78 22.90
C VAL A 27 -4.47 -25.30 24.11
N ARG A 28 -4.78 -24.08 24.56
CA ARG A 28 -4.22 -23.54 25.82
C ARG A 28 -5.36 -23.22 26.78
N LYS A 29 -5.28 -23.80 27.97
CA LYS A 29 -6.22 -23.52 29.05
C LYS A 29 -5.87 -22.21 29.73
N LEU A 30 -6.87 -21.37 29.97
CA LEU A 30 -6.77 -20.07 30.62
C LEU A 30 -7.73 -20.01 31.80
N GLN A 31 -7.32 -19.39 32.89
CA GLN A 31 -8.18 -19.18 34.04
C GLN A 31 -9.16 -18.00 33.78
N THR A 32 -8.67 -16.96 33.19
CA THR A 32 -9.45 -15.75 32.90
C THR A 32 -9.33 -15.35 31.40
N LEU A 33 -10.28 -14.57 30.94
CA LEU A 33 -10.25 -14.03 29.56
C LEU A 33 -9.10 -13.04 29.35
N GLU A 34 -8.60 -12.40 30.43
CA GLU A 34 -7.45 -11.50 30.38
C GLU A 34 -6.16 -12.18 29.90
N GLU A 35 -6.00 -13.45 30.22
CA GLU A 35 -4.85 -14.27 29.81
C GLU A 35 -4.82 -14.54 28.30
N ALA A 36 -5.94 -14.37 27.61
CA ALA A 36 -6.00 -14.48 26.16
C ALA A 36 -5.35 -13.29 25.44
N ALA A 37 -5.40 -12.11 26.06
CA ALA A 37 -4.94 -10.86 25.42
C ALA A 37 -3.46 -10.88 25.00
N PRO A 38 -2.49 -11.34 25.81
CA PRO A 38 -1.08 -11.44 25.38
C PRO A 38 -0.83 -12.49 24.28
N LEU A 39 -1.80 -13.37 24.02
CA LEU A 39 -1.71 -14.41 22.99
C LEU A 39 -2.24 -13.94 21.65
N LEU A 40 -2.94 -12.79 21.60
CA LEU A 40 -3.55 -12.21 20.41
C LEU A 40 -2.65 -11.15 19.80
N ALA A 41 -2.65 -11.08 18.46
CA ALA A 41 -2.14 -9.95 17.70
C ALA A 41 -3.29 -9.05 17.24
N ALA A 42 -3.01 -7.76 17.01
CA ALA A 42 -4.03 -6.77 16.66
C ALA A 42 -4.79 -7.09 15.36
N THR A 43 -4.24 -7.93 14.51
CA THR A 43 -4.82 -8.36 13.23
C THR A 43 -5.38 -9.78 13.24
N ASP A 44 -5.38 -10.44 14.40
CA ASP A 44 -5.85 -11.82 14.50
C ASP A 44 -7.37 -11.91 14.27
N ASP A 45 -7.75 -12.93 13.50
CA ASP A 45 -9.15 -13.29 13.24
C ASP A 45 -9.59 -14.33 14.29
N PHE A 46 -10.31 -13.88 15.32
CA PHE A 46 -10.77 -14.78 16.37
C PHE A 46 -12.27 -14.72 16.60
N VAL A 47 -12.83 -15.82 17.09
CA VAL A 47 -14.22 -15.96 17.51
C VAL A 47 -14.23 -16.09 19.04
N LEU A 48 -15.11 -15.31 19.67
CA LEU A 48 -15.40 -15.40 21.09
C LEU A 48 -16.71 -16.16 21.31
N GLY A 49 -16.64 -17.32 21.96
CA GLY A 49 -17.79 -18.07 22.42
C GLY A 49 -18.24 -17.55 23.78
N LEU A 50 -19.48 -17.10 23.90
CA LEU A 50 -20.06 -16.68 25.17
C LEU A 50 -20.62 -17.89 25.92
N PRO A 51 -20.55 -17.91 27.27
CA PRO A 51 -21.23 -18.90 28.08
C PRO A 51 -22.75 -18.68 28.05
N VAL A 52 -23.52 -19.75 28.25
CA VAL A 52 -24.99 -19.68 28.26
C VAL A 52 -25.51 -18.81 29.41
N SER A 53 -24.79 -18.78 30.53
CA SER A 53 -25.15 -17.94 31.69
C SER A 53 -25.20 -16.42 31.36
N ALA A 54 -24.54 -15.98 30.31
CA ALA A 54 -24.48 -14.58 29.90
C ALA A 54 -25.57 -14.19 28.90
N VAL A 55 -26.29 -15.13 28.32
CA VAL A 55 -27.21 -14.89 27.21
C VAL A 55 -28.61 -15.45 27.51
N LEU A 56 -29.61 -14.84 26.89
CA LEU A 56 -30.93 -15.45 26.75
C LEU A 56 -30.98 -16.17 25.40
N ALA A 57 -31.15 -17.47 25.40
CA ALA A 57 -31.38 -18.28 24.22
C ALA A 57 -32.79 -18.82 24.23
N GLN A 58 -33.60 -18.45 23.25
CA GLN A 58 -35.04 -18.73 23.23
C GLN A 58 -35.51 -19.05 21.81
N ARG A 59 -36.42 -20.03 21.73
CA ARG A 59 -37.10 -20.43 20.51
C ARG A 59 -38.36 -19.60 20.33
N PHE A 60 -38.59 -19.05 19.13
CA PHE A 60 -39.77 -18.33 18.78
C PHE A 60 -40.45 -18.93 17.55
N ARG A 61 -41.80 -18.91 17.57
CA ARG A 61 -42.62 -19.13 16.39
C ARG A 61 -43.10 -17.77 15.88
N LEU A 62 -42.75 -17.46 14.65
CA LEU A 62 -43.09 -16.21 14.00
C LEU A 62 -44.22 -16.45 13.00
N PRO A 63 -45.29 -15.65 13.01
CA PRO A 63 -46.41 -15.77 12.07
C PRO A 63 -46.05 -15.12 10.73
N SER A 64 -44.92 -15.42 10.19
CA SER A 64 -44.45 -14.96 8.88
C SER A 64 -43.46 -15.95 8.30
N ALA A 65 -43.40 -16.05 6.98
CA ALA A 65 -42.39 -16.75 6.21
C ALA A 65 -41.38 -15.82 5.55
N ASP A 66 -41.54 -14.49 5.66
CA ASP A 66 -40.63 -13.52 5.08
C ASP A 66 -39.44 -13.23 6.02
N PRO A 67 -38.23 -13.61 5.64
CA PRO A 67 -37.03 -13.34 6.42
C PRO A 67 -36.73 -11.87 6.69
N ALA A 68 -37.30 -10.95 5.88
CA ALA A 68 -37.12 -9.51 6.07
C ALA A 68 -37.86 -8.98 7.31
N GLU A 69 -38.92 -9.66 7.74
CA GLU A 69 -39.71 -9.28 8.90
C GLU A 69 -39.15 -9.87 10.23
N PHE A 70 -38.35 -10.89 10.18
CA PHE A 70 -37.85 -11.61 11.37
C PHE A 70 -37.11 -10.71 12.38
N PRO A 71 -36.20 -9.81 11.99
CA PRO A 71 -35.49 -8.98 12.95
C PRO A 71 -36.41 -8.14 13.83
N GLU A 72 -37.44 -7.53 13.23
CA GLU A 72 -38.39 -6.70 13.97
C GLU A 72 -39.33 -7.53 14.87
N MET A 73 -39.81 -8.67 14.36
CA MET A 73 -40.65 -9.57 15.14
C MET A 73 -39.87 -10.14 16.33
N ILE A 74 -38.64 -10.55 16.15
CA ILE A 74 -37.78 -11.08 17.23
C ILE A 74 -37.50 -9.99 18.26
N ARG A 75 -37.23 -8.76 17.82
CA ARG A 75 -37.03 -7.62 18.71
C ARG A 75 -38.21 -7.42 19.64
N ILE A 76 -39.42 -7.41 19.10
CA ILE A 76 -40.67 -7.28 19.89
C ILE A 76 -40.84 -8.44 20.88
N GLN A 77 -40.49 -9.67 20.48
CA GLN A 77 -40.60 -10.82 21.39
C GLN A 77 -39.57 -10.77 22.53
N ILE A 78 -38.36 -10.34 22.23
CA ILE A 78 -37.28 -10.22 23.24
C ILE A 78 -37.62 -9.08 24.22
N GLU A 79 -38.14 -7.94 23.75
CA GLU A 79 -38.62 -6.85 24.63
C GLU A 79 -39.69 -7.28 25.62
N LYS A 80 -40.51 -8.27 25.27
CA LYS A 80 -41.53 -8.83 26.20
C LYS A 80 -40.91 -9.73 27.27
N LEU A 81 -39.76 -10.34 26.98
CA LEU A 81 -39.11 -11.29 27.88
C LEU A 81 -38.06 -10.62 28.78
N LEU A 82 -37.42 -9.57 28.30
CA LEU A 82 -36.39 -8.87 29.01
C LEU A 82 -36.89 -7.50 29.49
N PRO A 83 -36.60 -7.12 30.75
CA PRO A 83 -36.97 -5.82 31.29
C PRO A 83 -36.03 -4.68 30.82
N PHE A 84 -35.52 -4.76 29.59
CA PHE A 84 -34.56 -3.83 29.01
C PHE A 84 -35.10 -3.27 27.69
N ALA A 85 -34.68 -2.05 27.34
CA ALA A 85 -35.00 -1.45 26.05
C ALA A 85 -34.25 -2.18 24.92
N ALA A 86 -34.81 -2.19 23.71
CA ALA A 86 -34.22 -2.92 22.58
C ALA A 86 -32.84 -2.42 22.16
N ASP A 87 -32.52 -1.15 22.39
CA ASP A 87 -31.20 -0.55 22.14
C ASP A 87 -30.16 -0.89 23.19
N GLU A 88 -30.55 -1.40 24.34
CA GLU A 88 -29.69 -1.91 25.41
C GLU A 88 -29.29 -3.37 25.20
N VAL A 89 -29.88 -4.06 24.21
CA VAL A 89 -29.70 -5.49 23.97
C VAL A 89 -29.19 -5.74 22.57
N THR A 90 -28.13 -6.53 22.46
CA THR A 90 -27.70 -7.08 21.17
C THR A 90 -28.36 -8.42 20.94
N THR A 91 -29.00 -8.58 19.79
CA THR A 91 -29.73 -9.80 19.42
C THR A 91 -29.28 -10.30 18.04
N ASP A 92 -29.30 -11.62 17.89
CA ASP A 92 -29.18 -12.28 16.60
C ASP A 92 -29.98 -13.59 16.61
N PHE A 93 -30.22 -14.18 15.44
CA PHE A 93 -31.05 -15.35 15.32
C PHE A 93 -30.62 -16.28 14.18
N GLU A 94 -31.04 -17.54 14.31
CA GLU A 94 -30.93 -18.54 13.25
C GLU A 94 -32.29 -19.17 12.95
N LEU A 95 -32.57 -19.35 11.67
CA LEU A 95 -33.80 -20.01 11.23
C LEU A 95 -33.68 -21.53 11.43
N ILE A 96 -34.54 -22.11 12.26
CA ILE A 96 -34.60 -23.57 12.52
C ILE A 96 -35.44 -24.26 11.43
N GLU A 97 -36.68 -23.80 11.25
CA GLU A 97 -37.65 -24.35 10.30
C GLU A 97 -38.46 -23.22 9.65
N GLN A 98 -38.80 -23.38 8.39
CA GLN A 98 -39.68 -22.44 7.67
C GLN A 98 -40.83 -23.23 7.02
N LYS A 99 -42.04 -22.81 7.27
CA LYS A 99 -43.28 -23.30 6.67
C LYS A 99 -43.91 -22.22 5.81
N GLU A 100 -44.98 -22.52 5.10
CA GLU A 100 -45.66 -21.56 4.22
C GLU A 100 -46.17 -20.29 4.91
N SER A 101 -46.63 -20.38 6.17
CA SER A 101 -47.23 -19.28 6.92
C SER A 101 -46.52 -18.98 8.26
N GLU A 102 -45.58 -19.77 8.67
CA GLU A 102 -44.88 -19.59 9.94
C GLU A 102 -43.41 -20.01 9.83
N SER A 103 -42.59 -19.41 10.65
CA SER A 103 -41.20 -19.76 10.78
C SER A 103 -40.83 -19.98 12.25
N VAL A 104 -39.93 -20.91 12.48
CA VAL A 104 -39.37 -21.18 13.80
C VAL A 104 -37.90 -20.71 13.79
N VAL A 105 -37.57 -19.83 14.71
CA VAL A 105 -36.25 -19.25 14.85
C VAL A 105 -35.69 -19.48 16.23
N SER A 106 -34.38 -19.65 16.30
CA SER A 106 -33.63 -19.56 17.54
C SER A 106 -33.11 -18.14 17.65
N ALA A 107 -33.47 -17.41 18.67
CA ALA A 107 -32.94 -16.09 18.93
C ALA A 107 -32.09 -16.08 20.19
N VAL A 108 -31.01 -15.33 20.13
CA VAL A 108 -30.12 -15.12 21.26
C VAL A 108 -29.99 -13.63 21.51
N ALA A 109 -30.01 -13.26 22.78
CA ALA A 109 -29.93 -11.89 23.24
C ALA A 109 -28.95 -11.75 24.41
N ILE A 110 -28.25 -10.65 24.45
CA ILE A 110 -27.34 -10.28 25.55
C ILE A 110 -27.43 -8.78 25.80
N ARG A 111 -27.38 -8.34 27.07
CA ARG A 111 -27.24 -6.92 27.41
C ARG A 111 -25.92 -6.36 26.91
N ASN A 112 -25.97 -5.19 26.29
CA ASN A 112 -24.79 -4.52 25.77
C ASN A 112 -23.76 -4.23 26.84
N GLU A 113 -24.21 -3.86 28.04
CA GLU A 113 -23.34 -3.63 29.20
C GLU A 113 -22.61 -4.90 29.64
N GLN A 114 -23.33 -6.00 29.79
CA GLN A 114 -22.79 -7.30 30.17
C GLN A 114 -21.81 -7.83 29.11
N LEU A 115 -22.14 -7.67 27.83
CA LEU A 115 -21.25 -8.01 26.72
C LEU A 115 -19.96 -7.18 26.75
N ALA A 116 -20.10 -5.87 27.01
CA ALA A 116 -18.95 -4.97 27.10
C ALA A 116 -18.06 -5.32 28.31
N GLU A 117 -18.67 -5.61 29.46
CA GLU A 117 -17.94 -6.02 30.65
C GLU A 117 -17.15 -7.33 30.42
N MET A 118 -17.81 -8.35 29.88
CA MET A 118 -17.16 -9.63 29.58
C MET A 118 -16.02 -9.48 28.55
N ALA A 119 -16.19 -8.66 27.53
CA ALA A 119 -15.19 -8.47 26.48
C ALA A 119 -14.15 -7.40 26.83
N SER A 120 -14.31 -6.65 27.95
CA SER A 120 -13.42 -5.54 28.34
C SER A 120 -11.95 -5.92 28.34
N PRO A 121 -11.52 -7.10 28.85
CA PRO A 121 -10.10 -7.47 28.89
C PRO A 121 -9.44 -7.55 27.51
N LEU A 122 -10.22 -7.81 26.47
CA LEU A 122 -9.77 -7.84 25.07
C LEU A 122 -9.90 -6.47 24.42
N LEU A 123 -11.04 -5.78 24.66
CA LEU A 123 -11.37 -4.50 24.02
C LEU A 123 -10.45 -3.36 24.46
N GLU A 124 -10.08 -3.30 25.74
CA GLU A 124 -9.15 -2.30 26.31
C GLU A 124 -7.76 -2.37 25.64
N ARG A 125 -7.36 -3.55 25.22
CA ARG A 125 -6.11 -3.78 24.48
C ARG A 125 -6.26 -3.64 22.97
N GLY A 126 -7.46 -3.27 22.50
CA GLY A 126 -7.75 -3.06 21.08
C GLY A 126 -8.05 -4.34 20.29
N TYR A 127 -8.23 -5.48 20.95
CA TYR A 127 -8.57 -6.74 20.30
C TYR A 127 -10.09 -6.84 20.14
N ILE A 128 -10.58 -6.78 18.91
CA ILE A 128 -12.00 -6.89 18.60
C ILE A 128 -12.22 -8.20 17.85
N PRO A 129 -13.09 -9.12 18.38
CA PRO A 129 -13.37 -10.38 17.72
C PRO A 129 -13.98 -10.17 16.32
N ARG A 130 -13.78 -11.14 15.46
CA ARG A 130 -14.48 -11.20 14.17
C ARG A 130 -15.95 -11.51 14.35
N GLN A 131 -16.24 -12.40 15.31
CA GLN A 131 -17.57 -12.90 15.61
C GLN A 131 -17.65 -13.15 17.10
N ILE A 132 -18.80 -12.84 17.69
CA ILE A 132 -19.19 -13.24 19.03
C ILE A 132 -20.40 -14.16 18.88
N THR A 133 -20.30 -15.36 19.42
CA THR A 133 -21.38 -16.34 19.35
C THR A 133 -21.56 -17.01 20.68
N VAL A 134 -22.59 -17.83 20.83
CA VAL A 134 -22.79 -18.65 22.04
C VAL A 134 -22.09 -19.99 21.82
N TYR A 135 -21.33 -20.44 22.80
CA TYR A 135 -20.61 -21.72 22.69
C TYR A 135 -21.58 -22.90 22.51
N ALA A 136 -22.74 -22.85 23.16
CA ALA A 136 -23.83 -23.81 22.96
C ALA A 136 -24.23 -24.00 21.50
N ALA A 137 -24.29 -22.88 20.70
CA ALA A 137 -24.65 -22.96 19.29
C ALA A 137 -23.54 -23.67 18.47
N GLN A 138 -22.27 -23.45 18.82
CA GLN A 138 -21.15 -24.16 18.16
C GLN A 138 -21.23 -25.65 18.45
N ARG A 139 -21.46 -26.04 19.69
CA ARG A 139 -21.64 -27.45 20.08
C ARG A 139 -22.85 -28.10 19.42
N ALA A 140 -23.99 -27.38 19.35
CA ALA A 140 -25.18 -27.83 18.65
C ALA A 140 -24.89 -28.16 17.18
N SER A 141 -24.22 -27.24 16.46
CA SER A 141 -23.86 -27.44 15.07
C SER A 141 -22.87 -28.59 14.83
N THR A 142 -21.98 -28.83 15.81
CA THR A 142 -20.93 -29.87 15.73
C THR A 142 -21.49 -31.25 15.99
N HIS A 143 -22.18 -31.45 17.15
CA HIS A 143 -22.54 -32.78 17.63
C HIS A 143 -23.94 -33.23 17.20
N ALA A 144 -24.83 -32.32 16.86
CA ALA A 144 -26.20 -32.62 16.47
C ALA A 144 -26.60 -31.89 15.16
N PRO A 145 -25.93 -32.13 14.04
CA PRO A 145 -26.16 -31.39 12.79
C PRO A 145 -27.54 -31.64 12.19
N SER A 146 -28.21 -32.68 12.59
CA SER A 146 -29.58 -33.07 12.13
C SER A 146 -30.40 -33.63 13.25
N GLY A 147 -31.74 -33.45 13.14
CA GLY A 147 -32.69 -33.93 14.16
C GLY A 147 -32.65 -33.13 15.45
N SER A 148 -33.26 -33.70 16.51
CA SER A 148 -33.29 -33.11 17.85
C SER A 148 -32.32 -33.86 18.79
N ALA A 149 -31.58 -33.14 19.58
CA ALA A 149 -30.69 -33.71 20.59
C ALA A 149 -30.63 -32.81 21.83
N VAL A 150 -30.28 -33.41 22.95
CA VAL A 150 -29.98 -32.71 24.18
C VAL A 150 -28.47 -32.81 24.45
N LEU A 151 -27.81 -31.67 24.65
CA LEU A 151 -26.41 -31.63 25.08
C LEU A 151 -26.34 -31.16 26.53
N ILE A 152 -25.50 -31.86 27.33
CA ILE A 152 -25.23 -31.47 28.71
C ILE A 152 -23.72 -31.37 28.86
N TYR A 153 -23.24 -30.21 29.30
CA TYR A 153 -21.81 -29.94 29.46
C TYR A 153 -21.56 -28.85 30.52
N PRO A 154 -20.38 -28.77 31.11
CA PRO A 154 -20.09 -27.78 32.14
C PRO A 154 -19.59 -26.44 31.54
N GLU A 155 -20.06 -25.33 32.14
CA GLU A 155 -19.53 -23.99 31.96
C GLU A 155 -19.29 -23.36 33.34
N GLY A 156 -18.02 -23.15 33.71
CA GLY A 156 -17.70 -22.73 35.07
C GLY A 156 -18.12 -23.76 36.09
N GLU A 157 -18.76 -23.33 37.16
CA GLU A 157 -19.26 -24.18 38.24
C GLU A 157 -20.66 -24.78 37.97
N THR A 158 -21.27 -24.44 36.85
CA THR A 158 -22.62 -24.82 36.47
C THR A 158 -22.65 -25.82 35.31
N LEU A 159 -23.75 -26.53 35.19
CA LEU A 159 -24.04 -27.33 33.99
C LEU A 159 -24.98 -26.58 33.06
N VAL A 160 -24.79 -26.85 31.80
CA VAL A 160 -25.65 -26.29 30.74
C VAL A 160 -26.47 -27.42 30.14
N TYR A 161 -27.77 -27.19 30.03
CA TYR A 161 -28.73 -28.02 29.32
C TYR A 161 -29.10 -27.30 28.02
N VAL A 162 -28.79 -27.94 26.90
CA VAL A 162 -29.03 -27.40 25.57
C VAL A 162 -29.94 -28.33 24.77
N VAL A 163 -31.00 -27.81 24.21
CA VAL A 163 -31.79 -28.55 23.24
C VAL A 163 -31.47 -27.99 21.85
N THR A 164 -31.22 -28.92 20.95
CA THR A 164 -30.85 -28.56 19.55
C THR A 164 -31.86 -29.12 18.58
N GLU A 165 -32.13 -28.37 17.51
CA GLU A 165 -32.95 -28.82 16.36
C GLU A 165 -32.19 -28.52 15.09
N ASN A 166 -31.91 -29.55 14.30
CA ASN A 166 -31.22 -29.41 12.99
C ASN A 166 -29.88 -28.66 13.09
N GLY A 167 -29.07 -28.95 14.09
CA GLY A 167 -27.76 -28.32 14.29
C GLY A 167 -27.82 -26.90 14.86
N LYS A 168 -28.99 -26.43 15.27
CA LYS A 168 -29.19 -25.07 15.80
C LYS A 168 -29.62 -25.12 17.25
N LEU A 169 -29.24 -24.07 17.97
CA LEU A 169 -29.58 -23.90 19.37
C LEU A 169 -31.08 -23.58 19.49
N SER A 170 -31.87 -24.45 20.08
CA SER A 170 -33.30 -24.23 20.28
C SER A 170 -33.62 -23.67 21.66
N LEU A 171 -33.04 -24.27 22.69
CA LEU A 171 -33.17 -23.83 24.06
C LEU A 171 -31.84 -24.02 24.76
N ALA A 172 -31.45 -23.10 25.61
CA ALA A 172 -30.32 -23.28 26.51
C ALA A 172 -30.68 -22.77 27.92
N ARG A 173 -30.34 -23.52 28.92
CA ARG A 173 -30.54 -23.20 30.36
C ARG A 173 -29.35 -23.65 31.16
N VAL A 174 -29.04 -22.86 32.17
CA VAL A 174 -28.00 -23.15 33.14
C VAL A 174 -28.67 -23.77 34.39
N PHE A 175 -28.05 -24.76 34.97
CA PHE A 175 -28.53 -25.39 36.21
C PHE A 175 -27.34 -25.79 37.08
N GLU A 176 -27.63 -25.97 38.37
CA GLU A 176 -26.64 -26.43 39.35
C GLU A 176 -26.53 -27.95 39.28
N GLY A 177 -25.33 -28.45 38.94
CA GLY A 177 -25.08 -29.87 38.68
C GLY A 177 -24.39 -30.62 39.83
N GLY A 178 -24.31 -30.02 41.00
CA GLY A 178 -23.43 -30.49 42.07
C GLY A 178 -23.73 -31.86 42.65
N ASN A 179 -25.00 -32.31 42.69
CA ASN A 179 -25.42 -33.58 43.30
C ASN A 179 -26.41 -34.34 42.45
N GLY A 180 -26.36 -35.66 42.45
CA GLY A 180 -27.32 -36.51 41.72
C GLY A 180 -28.79 -36.27 42.12
N GLU A 181 -29.07 -35.78 43.31
CA GLU A 181 -30.42 -35.39 43.75
C GLU A 181 -30.92 -34.13 43.04
N GLN A 182 -30.07 -33.12 42.82
CA GLN A 182 -30.43 -31.92 42.07
C GLN A 182 -30.71 -32.26 40.61
N LEU A 183 -29.94 -33.11 39.98
CA LEU A 183 -30.18 -33.59 38.61
C LEU A 183 -31.57 -34.24 38.47
N GLN A 184 -32.01 -35.04 39.47
CA GLN A 184 -33.32 -35.69 39.45
C GLN A 184 -34.47 -34.70 39.51
N ILE A 185 -34.27 -33.51 40.08
CA ILE A 185 -35.28 -32.44 40.14
C ILE A 185 -35.24 -31.56 38.92
N GLU A 186 -34.05 -31.10 38.52
CA GLU A 186 -33.91 -30.07 37.48
C GLU A 186 -34.02 -30.60 36.04
N LEU A 187 -33.48 -31.77 35.73
CA LEU A 187 -33.55 -32.32 34.37
C LEU A 187 -34.98 -32.56 33.86
N PRO A 188 -35.91 -33.15 34.67
CA PRO A 188 -37.29 -33.28 34.25
C PRO A 188 -38.00 -31.93 34.04
N GLN A 189 -37.68 -30.90 34.86
CA GLN A 189 -38.22 -29.56 34.69
C GLN A 189 -37.72 -28.89 33.43
N LEU A 190 -36.44 -29.04 33.11
CA LEU A 190 -35.83 -28.52 31.88
C LEU A 190 -36.43 -29.21 30.64
N ARG A 191 -36.62 -30.53 30.70
CA ARG A 191 -37.33 -31.29 29.67
C ARG A 191 -38.78 -30.78 29.46
N LEU A 192 -39.51 -30.61 30.55
CA LEU A 192 -40.88 -30.11 30.51
C LEU A 192 -40.90 -28.68 29.94
N SER A 193 -39.94 -27.83 30.29
CA SER A 193 -39.79 -26.50 29.71
C SER A 193 -39.58 -26.54 28.18
N ALA A 194 -38.76 -27.47 27.69
CA ALA A 194 -38.56 -27.66 26.25
C ALA A 194 -39.87 -28.10 25.54
N GLU A 195 -40.59 -29.04 26.16
CA GLU A 195 -41.88 -29.53 25.63
C GLU A 195 -42.93 -28.41 25.59
N LEU A 196 -42.99 -27.54 26.61
CA LEU A 196 -43.88 -26.36 26.64
C LEU A 196 -43.54 -25.34 25.56
N GLU A 197 -42.30 -25.22 25.19
CA GLU A 197 -41.87 -24.39 24.04
C GLU A 197 -42.12 -25.05 22.68
N GLY A 198 -42.72 -26.26 22.72
CA GLY A 198 -43.09 -27.02 21.52
C GLY A 198 -41.92 -27.70 20.82
N ILE A 199 -40.87 -28.02 21.56
CA ILE A 199 -39.77 -28.83 21.12
C ILE A 199 -40.12 -30.30 21.40
N ASP A 200 -39.94 -31.15 20.41
CA ASP A 200 -40.12 -32.59 20.64
C ASP A 200 -38.92 -33.17 21.40
N ALA A 201 -39.10 -33.28 22.73
CA ALA A 201 -38.13 -33.84 23.63
C ALA A 201 -38.53 -35.23 24.14
N SER A 202 -39.45 -35.92 23.47
CA SER A 202 -40.01 -37.21 23.93
C SER A 202 -38.99 -38.33 23.91
N SER A 203 -38.02 -38.29 22.98
CA SER A 203 -36.94 -39.29 22.90
C SER A 203 -35.68 -38.66 22.29
N PRO A 204 -35.09 -37.65 22.94
CA PRO A 204 -33.93 -36.97 22.40
C PRO A 204 -32.70 -37.90 22.44
N ASN A 205 -31.82 -37.72 21.45
CA ASN A 205 -30.47 -38.23 21.56
C ASN A 205 -29.76 -37.38 22.63
N VAL A 206 -29.25 -38.01 23.71
CA VAL A 206 -28.59 -37.29 24.79
C VAL A 206 -27.08 -37.34 24.60
N LEU A 207 -26.46 -36.20 24.48
CA LEU A 207 -25.03 -36.04 24.30
C LEU A 207 -24.44 -35.42 25.57
N LEU A 208 -23.58 -36.15 26.23
CA LEU A 208 -22.97 -35.74 27.50
C LEU A 208 -21.48 -35.47 27.29
N ASP A 209 -21.00 -34.33 27.80
CA ASP A 209 -19.59 -34.00 27.73
C ASP A 209 -18.73 -35.02 28.47
N GLU A 210 -17.55 -35.33 27.96
CA GLU A 210 -16.60 -36.30 28.55
C GLU A 210 -16.22 -35.94 29.99
N THR A 211 -16.22 -34.67 30.36
CA THR A 211 -15.94 -34.23 31.74
C THR A 211 -17.06 -34.57 32.72
N CYS A 212 -18.25 -34.89 32.21
CA CYS A 212 -19.43 -35.28 33.00
C CYS A 212 -19.67 -36.80 32.97
N TYR A 213 -18.69 -37.60 32.57
CA TYR A 213 -18.84 -39.06 32.39
C TYR A 213 -19.47 -39.76 33.59
N GLU A 214 -19.14 -39.35 34.81
CA GLU A 214 -19.66 -39.95 36.06
C GLU A 214 -21.19 -39.77 36.18
N MET A 215 -21.80 -38.80 35.54
CA MET A 215 -23.23 -38.52 35.56
C MET A 215 -24.03 -39.32 34.53
N ARG A 216 -23.36 -40.07 33.64
CA ARG A 216 -23.96 -40.73 32.49
C ARG A 216 -25.19 -41.61 32.87
N ASP A 217 -25.00 -42.52 33.80
CA ASP A 217 -26.04 -43.47 34.21
C ASP A 217 -27.23 -42.75 34.85
N THR A 218 -26.96 -41.71 35.63
CA THR A 218 -27.99 -40.87 36.26
C THR A 218 -28.79 -40.13 35.21
N VAL A 219 -28.12 -39.48 34.28
CA VAL A 219 -28.76 -38.72 33.16
C VAL A 219 -29.57 -39.65 32.27
N GLN A 220 -29.01 -40.82 31.92
CA GLN A 220 -29.72 -41.82 31.13
C GLN A 220 -30.98 -42.36 31.83
N GLY A 221 -30.90 -42.60 33.15
CA GLY A 221 -32.04 -43.04 33.94
C GLY A 221 -33.16 -41.99 34.01
N ILE A 222 -32.80 -40.72 34.20
CA ILE A 222 -33.76 -39.60 34.31
C ILE A 222 -34.44 -39.32 32.97
N LEU A 223 -33.66 -39.18 31.89
CA LEU A 223 -34.17 -38.80 30.56
C LEU A 223 -34.74 -39.97 29.78
N SER A 224 -34.50 -41.22 30.27
CA SER A 224 -34.96 -42.47 29.63
C SER A 224 -34.50 -42.61 28.17
N SER A 225 -33.32 -42.07 27.84
CA SER A 225 -32.78 -41.98 26.50
C SER A 225 -31.33 -42.41 26.45
N PRO A 226 -30.86 -43.01 25.38
CA PRO A 226 -29.47 -43.40 25.22
C PRO A 226 -28.57 -42.16 25.33
N THR A 227 -27.52 -42.29 26.15
CA THR A 227 -26.57 -41.19 26.42
C THR A 227 -25.21 -41.51 25.80
N GLU A 228 -24.79 -40.70 24.85
CA GLU A 228 -23.50 -40.76 24.18
C GLU A 228 -22.54 -39.74 24.81
N ILE A 229 -21.26 -40.12 24.93
CA ILE A 229 -20.22 -39.24 25.45
C ILE A 229 -19.56 -38.53 24.27
N VAL A 230 -19.48 -37.20 24.37
CA VAL A 230 -18.89 -36.33 23.35
C VAL A 230 -17.82 -35.44 23.95
N GLY A 231 -16.71 -35.29 23.26
CA GLY A 231 -15.64 -34.39 23.63
C GLY A 231 -15.74 -33.01 22.98
N ILE A 232 -14.68 -32.26 23.05
CA ILE A 232 -14.54 -30.98 22.33
C ILE A 232 -13.99 -31.30 20.95
N GLU A 233 -14.78 -31.10 19.92
CA GLU A 233 -14.30 -31.21 18.54
C GLU A 233 -13.53 -29.97 18.09
N LEU A 234 -12.47 -30.19 17.31
CA LEU A 234 -11.59 -29.16 16.80
C LEU A 234 -11.45 -29.30 15.28
N PRO A 235 -11.68 -28.20 14.52
CA PRO A 235 -12.15 -26.89 14.98
C PRO A 235 -13.64 -26.89 15.37
N PRO A 236 -14.06 -25.97 16.24
CA PRO A 236 -15.49 -25.77 16.50
C PRO A 236 -16.23 -25.45 15.21
N ALA A 237 -17.45 -25.99 15.07
CA ALA A 237 -18.25 -25.76 13.87
C ALA A 237 -18.54 -24.26 13.65
N PRO A 238 -18.52 -23.80 12.40
CA PRO A 238 -18.94 -22.42 12.10
C PRO A 238 -20.45 -22.28 12.28
N VAL A 239 -20.87 -21.25 12.99
CA VAL A 239 -22.28 -20.87 13.17
C VAL A 239 -22.54 -19.51 12.53
N LYS A 240 -23.77 -19.24 12.12
CA LYS A 240 -24.15 -17.96 11.53
C LYS A 240 -24.40 -16.88 12.58
N LEU A 241 -24.80 -17.29 13.77
CA LEU A 241 -25.12 -16.42 14.90
C LEU A 241 -23.94 -15.52 15.27
N ASN A 242 -24.17 -14.21 15.32
CA ASN A 242 -23.14 -13.23 15.57
C ASN A 242 -23.62 -12.05 16.40
N LEU A 243 -23.36 -12.07 17.68
CA LEU A 243 -23.70 -11.03 18.66
C LEU A 243 -22.70 -9.86 18.69
N LEU A 244 -21.90 -9.68 17.63
CA LEU A 244 -20.96 -8.57 17.55
C LEU A 244 -21.69 -7.24 17.28
N PRO A 245 -21.68 -6.27 18.22
CA PRO A 245 -22.32 -4.98 18.02
C PRO A 245 -21.80 -4.25 16.76
N GLU A 246 -22.70 -3.54 16.09
CA GLU A 246 -22.34 -2.83 14.85
C GLU A 246 -21.24 -1.77 15.05
N SER A 247 -21.21 -1.12 16.23
CA SER A 247 -20.17 -0.18 16.62
C SER A 247 -18.77 -0.84 16.67
N TRP A 248 -18.68 -2.06 17.21
CA TRP A 248 -17.43 -2.81 17.30
C TRP A 248 -17.02 -3.34 15.94
N ARG A 249 -17.96 -3.78 15.11
CA ARG A 249 -17.72 -4.21 13.73
C ARG A 249 -17.10 -3.08 12.91
N ARG A 250 -17.67 -1.85 13.01
CA ARG A 250 -17.11 -0.66 12.34
C ARG A 250 -15.70 -0.33 12.85
N ARG A 251 -15.49 -0.34 14.15
CA ARG A 251 -14.17 -0.10 14.76
C ARG A 251 -13.13 -1.13 14.30
N ARG A 252 -13.51 -2.42 14.25
CA ARG A 252 -12.66 -3.48 13.73
C ARG A 252 -12.25 -3.24 12.27
N LEU A 253 -13.20 -2.91 11.41
CA LEU A 253 -12.93 -2.60 10.01
C LEU A 253 -11.99 -1.40 9.85
N GLN A 254 -12.12 -0.39 10.69
CA GLN A 254 -11.21 0.76 10.71
C GLN A 254 -9.78 0.33 11.11
N LEU A 255 -9.63 -0.50 12.14
CA LEU A 255 -8.33 -1.01 12.57
C LEU A 255 -7.64 -1.85 11.48
N ILE A 256 -8.38 -2.74 10.83
CA ILE A 256 -7.87 -3.55 9.71
C ILE A 256 -7.42 -2.64 8.56
N ARG A 257 -8.26 -1.68 8.15
CA ARG A 257 -7.91 -0.72 7.10
C ARG A 257 -6.66 0.09 7.46
N GLN A 258 -6.54 0.57 8.69
CA GLN A 258 -5.37 1.31 9.15
C GLN A 258 -4.10 0.45 9.11
N ALA A 259 -4.18 -0.81 9.53
CA ALA A 259 -3.07 -1.76 9.46
C ALA A 259 -2.63 -2.02 8.01
N GLU A 260 -3.59 -2.23 7.11
CA GLU A 260 -3.31 -2.40 5.67
C GLU A 260 -2.67 -1.15 5.05
N TRP A 261 -3.20 0.05 5.38
CA TRP A 261 -2.64 1.31 4.91
C TRP A 261 -1.21 1.52 5.40
N ARG A 262 -0.92 1.24 6.68
CA ARG A 262 0.45 1.30 7.23
C ARG A 262 1.39 0.35 6.49
N ARG A 263 0.95 -0.89 6.24
CA ARG A 263 1.73 -1.87 5.48
C ARG A 263 1.99 -1.40 4.05
N ARG A 264 0.98 -0.85 3.35
CA ARG A 264 1.14 -0.29 2.00
C ARG A 264 2.09 0.89 1.98
N LEU A 265 1.97 1.82 2.96
CA LEU A 265 2.88 2.96 3.08
C LEU A 265 4.33 2.52 3.32
N LEU A 266 4.57 1.49 4.12
CA LEU A 266 5.91 0.92 4.32
C LEU A 266 6.48 0.36 3.02
N TRP A 267 5.68 -0.35 2.23
CA TRP A 267 6.10 -0.87 0.92
C TRP A 267 6.40 0.26 -0.08
N ILE A 268 5.54 1.27 -0.15
CA ILE A 268 5.73 2.45 -1.02
C ILE A 268 6.98 3.23 -0.57
N GLY A 269 7.13 3.47 0.72
CA GLY A 269 8.31 4.14 1.29
C GLY A 269 9.60 3.36 1.02
N GLY A 270 9.57 2.04 1.18
CA GLY A 270 10.70 1.16 0.85
C GLY A 270 11.07 1.19 -0.65
N ALA A 271 10.07 1.11 -1.53
CA ALA A 271 10.28 1.21 -2.97
C ALA A 271 10.85 2.57 -3.38
N TYR A 272 10.32 3.66 -2.81
CA TYR A 272 10.84 5.01 -3.04
C TYR A 272 12.27 5.18 -2.51
N GLY A 273 12.56 4.67 -1.31
CA GLY A 273 13.91 4.64 -0.75
C GLY A 273 14.90 3.88 -1.62
N ALA A 274 14.50 2.71 -2.12
CA ALA A 274 15.31 1.91 -3.06
C ALA A 274 15.59 2.67 -4.38
N LEU A 275 14.57 3.33 -4.94
CA LEU A 275 14.72 4.15 -6.15
C LEU A 275 15.71 5.31 -5.91
N LEU A 276 15.62 5.97 -4.76
CA LEU A 276 16.49 7.07 -4.40
C LEU A 276 17.94 6.62 -4.21
N LEU A 277 18.15 5.45 -3.59
CA LEU A 277 19.47 4.82 -3.49
C LEU A 277 20.05 4.46 -4.85
N LEU A 278 19.23 3.90 -5.77
CA LEU A 278 19.66 3.63 -7.14
C LEU A 278 20.05 4.90 -7.88
N LEU A 279 19.29 5.99 -7.72
CA LEU A 279 19.61 7.29 -8.30
C LEU A 279 20.94 7.82 -7.76
N LEU A 280 21.15 7.77 -6.44
CA LEU A 280 22.40 8.19 -5.82
C LEU A 280 23.59 7.34 -6.28
N ALA A 281 23.42 6.03 -6.39
CA ALA A 281 24.42 5.13 -6.92
C ALA A 281 24.76 5.46 -8.39
N TYR A 282 23.74 5.73 -9.21
CA TYR A 282 23.89 6.16 -10.59
C TYR A 282 24.65 7.48 -10.71
N LEU A 283 24.30 8.49 -9.90
CA LEU A 283 25.00 9.77 -9.85
C LEU A 283 26.45 9.62 -9.38
N GLY A 284 26.69 8.74 -8.40
CA GLY A 284 28.04 8.39 -7.95
C GLY A 284 28.87 7.76 -9.07
N LEU A 285 28.27 6.87 -9.84
CA LEU A 285 28.91 6.21 -10.98
C LEU A 285 29.25 7.18 -12.10
N LEU A 286 28.32 8.13 -12.40
CA LEU A 286 28.57 9.22 -13.34
C LEU A 286 29.73 10.12 -12.88
N ARG A 287 29.76 10.53 -11.62
CA ARG A 287 30.86 11.32 -11.05
C ARG A 287 32.21 10.58 -11.13
N PHE A 288 32.20 9.28 -10.85
CA PHE A 288 33.39 8.46 -10.99
C PHE A 288 33.88 8.39 -12.45
N GLN A 289 32.96 8.25 -13.41
CA GLN A 289 33.30 8.27 -14.84
C GLN A 289 33.89 9.63 -15.27
N ILE A 290 33.27 10.74 -14.85
CA ILE A 290 33.76 12.09 -15.12
C ILE A 290 35.18 12.25 -14.55
N ALA A 291 35.39 11.92 -13.28
CA ALA A 291 36.70 12.00 -12.66
C ALA A 291 37.78 11.14 -13.37
N ARG A 292 37.37 9.99 -13.91
CA ARG A 292 38.27 9.12 -14.71
C ARG A 292 38.61 9.76 -16.07
N LEU A 293 37.64 10.40 -16.72
CA LEU A 293 37.87 11.13 -17.97
C LEU A 293 38.72 12.36 -17.75
N ASP A 294 38.50 13.15 -16.71
CA ASP A 294 39.32 14.31 -16.35
C ASP A 294 40.79 13.93 -16.11
N ARG A 295 41.02 12.80 -15.44
CA ARG A 295 42.39 12.25 -15.26
C ARG A 295 43.06 11.89 -16.58
N ARG A 296 42.29 11.29 -17.53
CA ARG A 296 42.85 10.97 -18.86
C ARG A 296 43.15 12.25 -19.64
N ILE A 297 42.23 13.24 -19.63
CA ILE A 297 42.47 14.54 -20.27
C ILE A 297 43.73 15.21 -19.69
N ALA A 298 43.87 15.19 -18.36
CA ALA A 298 45.07 15.74 -17.71
C ALA A 298 46.37 14.99 -18.07
N GLN A 299 46.32 13.68 -18.29
CA GLN A 299 47.46 12.90 -18.76
C GLN A 299 47.85 13.19 -20.22
N ASP A 300 46.86 13.45 -21.09
CA ASP A 300 47.06 13.74 -22.51
C ASP A 300 47.31 15.23 -22.78
N ALA A 301 47.10 16.11 -21.81
CA ALA A 301 47.28 17.55 -21.93
C ALA A 301 48.64 17.99 -22.45
N PRO A 302 49.81 17.44 -21.96
CA PRO A 302 51.15 17.85 -22.45
C PRO A 302 51.32 17.56 -23.93
N GLY A 303 50.73 16.49 -24.47
CA GLY A 303 50.81 16.18 -25.92
C GLY A 303 50.00 17.14 -26.79
N THR A 304 48.83 17.58 -26.29
CA THR A 304 47.94 18.51 -27.02
C THR A 304 48.43 19.94 -26.97
N GLU A 305 49.16 20.36 -25.93
CA GLU A 305 49.74 21.70 -25.86
C GLU A 305 50.78 21.96 -26.97
N PHE A 306 51.61 20.96 -27.23
CA PHE A 306 52.59 21.05 -28.32
C PHE A 306 51.87 21.26 -29.70
N VAL A 307 50.80 20.50 -29.94
CA VAL A 307 50.04 20.60 -31.19
C VAL A 307 49.39 21.99 -31.32
N ARG A 308 48.78 22.48 -30.25
CA ARG A 308 48.15 23.84 -30.23
C ARG A 308 49.19 24.93 -30.40
N ALA A 309 50.32 24.82 -29.72
CA ALA A 309 51.40 25.81 -29.90
C ALA A 309 51.96 25.80 -31.31
N THR A 310 52.10 24.64 -31.95
CA THR A 310 52.53 24.50 -33.33
C THR A 310 51.49 25.07 -34.31
N GLU A 311 50.21 24.77 -34.11
CA GLU A 311 49.11 25.30 -34.91
C GLU A 311 49.04 26.84 -34.83
N ALA A 312 49.21 27.40 -33.61
CA ALA A 312 49.27 28.85 -33.41
C ALA A 312 50.44 29.49 -34.15
N LYS A 313 51.62 28.84 -34.17
CA LYS A 313 52.76 29.32 -34.97
C LYS A 313 52.51 29.27 -36.46
N TRP A 314 51.91 28.20 -36.96
CA TRP A 314 51.51 28.09 -38.36
C TRP A 314 50.48 29.14 -38.76
N LYS A 315 49.47 29.39 -37.96
CA LYS A 315 48.47 30.46 -38.18
C LYS A 315 49.11 31.86 -38.18
N ALA A 316 50.10 32.10 -37.34
CA ALA A 316 50.84 33.38 -37.32
C ALA A 316 51.73 33.56 -38.54
N LEU A 317 52.26 32.50 -39.13
CA LEU A 317 53.10 32.54 -40.33
C LEU A 317 52.28 32.48 -41.63
N ALA A 318 51.05 32.11 -41.62
CA ALA A 318 50.18 31.97 -42.80
C ALA A 318 50.20 33.24 -43.70
N PRO A 319 50.07 34.45 -43.15
CA PRO A 319 50.08 35.69 -43.99
C PRO A 319 51.46 35.95 -44.66
N ALA A 320 52.55 35.39 -44.12
CA ALA A 320 53.87 35.57 -44.70
C ALA A 320 54.18 34.59 -45.86
N ILE A 321 53.40 33.52 -45.96
CA ILE A 321 53.54 32.46 -46.96
C ILE A 321 52.52 32.62 -48.10
N ASP A 322 51.42 33.35 -47.85
CA ASP A 322 50.41 33.59 -48.86
C ASP A 322 50.86 34.60 -49.88
N GLY A 323 50.99 34.19 -51.15
CA GLY A 323 51.46 35.00 -52.23
C GLY A 323 50.65 36.31 -52.45
N HIS A 324 49.38 36.30 -52.09
CA HIS A 324 48.51 37.49 -52.15
C HIS A 324 48.88 38.57 -51.14
N TYR A 325 49.72 38.34 -50.19
CA TYR A 325 50.24 39.32 -49.23
C TYR A 325 51.74 39.51 -49.33
N TYR A 326 52.38 38.89 -50.36
CA TYR A 326 53.80 39.01 -50.53
C TYR A 326 54.17 40.38 -51.07
N PRO A 327 55.02 41.13 -50.36
CA PRO A 327 55.27 42.54 -50.71
C PRO A 327 55.78 42.79 -52.16
N VAL A 328 56.61 41.89 -52.66
CA VAL A 328 57.20 42.01 -53.98
C VAL A 328 56.16 41.78 -55.08
N GLU A 329 55.24 40.80 -54.93
CA GLU A 329 54.15 40.52 -55.85
C GLU A 329 53.14 41.65 -55.89
N ILE A 330 52.75 42.14 -54.71
CA ILE A 330 51.87 43.31 -54.63
C ILE A 330 52.47 44.54 -55.35
N LEU A 331 53.74 44.78 -55.10
CA LEU A 331 54.44 45.87 -55.75
C LEU A 331 54.49 45.66 -57.23
N LEU A 332 54.74 44.45 -57.74
CA LEU A 332 54.70 44.12 -59.15
C LEU A 332 53.35 44.43 -59.77
N HIS A 333 52.24 43.98 -59.18
CA HIS A 333 50.89 44.24 -59.67
C HIS A 333 50.51 45.74 -59.61
N LEU A 334 51.08 46.49 -58.68
CA LEU A 334 50.91 47.93 -58.63
C LEU A 334 51.61 48.60 -59.81
N PHE A 335 52.81 48.14 -60.15
CA PHE A 335 53.53 48.60 -61.32
C PHE A 335 52.82 48.27 -62.65
N GLU A 336 52.29 47.04 -62.76
CA GLU A 336 51.51 46.61 -63.92
C GLU A 336 50.21 47.45 -64.09
N SER A 337 49.67 48.02 -63.01
CA SER A 337 48.47 48.84 -63.01
C SER A 337 48.73 50.28 -63.33
N LEU A 338 49.98 50.71 -63.59
CA LEU A 338 50.28 52.08 -63.96
C LEU A 338 49.66 52.48 -65.33
N PRO A 339 48.96 53.61 -65.43
CA PRO A 339 48.24 54.01 -66.65
C PRO A 339 49.16 54.40 -67.77
N SER A 340 50.27 55.04 -67.45
CA SER A 340 51.32 55.52 -68.42
C SER A 340 52.67 55.73 -67.70
N ALA A 341 53.72 55.99 -68.45
CA ALA A 341 55.04 56.37 -67.92
C ALA A 341 55.06 57.74 -67.18
N ASP A 342 53.99 58.52 -67.30
CA ASP A 342 53.80 59.76 -66.60
C ASP A 342 53.33 59.68 -65.16
N VAL A 343 53.17 58.44 -64.65
CA VAL A 343 52.84 58.14 -63.23
C VAL A 343 54.01 57.34 -62.64
N ARG A 344 54.56 57.80 -61.56
CA ARG A 344 55.63 57.10 -60.88
C ARG A 344 55.34 56.86 -59.40
N ILE A 345 55.69 55.69 -58.86
CA ILE A 345 55.63 55.42 -57.47
C ILE A 345 56.89 55.94 -56.82
N THR A 346 56.79 56.79 -55.80
CA THR A 346 57.92 57.41 -55.09
C THR A 346 58.26 56.67 -53.80
N ALA A 347 57.26 56.10 -53.14
CA ALA A 347 57.44 55.30 -51.91
C ALA A 347 56.38 54.21 -51.86
N TYR A 348 56.80 53.03 -51.35
CA TYR A 348 55.94 51.91 -51.06
C TYR A 348 56.24 51.42 -49.64
N ASN A 349 55.23 51.26 -48.81
CA ASN A 349 55.35 50.75 -47.52
C ASN A 349 54.21 49.73 -47.25
N GLN A 350 54.53 48.54 -46.74
CA GLN A 350 53.55 47.52 -46.47
C GLN A 350 53.75 46.96 -45.04
N SER A 351 52.66 46.86 -44.33
CA SER A 351 52.53 46.09 -43.10
C SER A 351 51.60 44.90 -43.30
N ALA A 352 51.47 44.00 -42.34
CA ALA A 352 50.62 42.84 -42.50
C ALA A 352 49.15 43.12 -42.90
N ARG A 353 48.64 44.32 -42.69
CA ARG A 353 47.23 44.65 -42.95
C ARG A 353 47.03 46.00 -43.72
N GLN A 354 48.13 46.67 -43.95
CA GLN A 354 48.04 48.03 -44.63
C GLN A 354 49.15 48.16 -45.62
N ILE A 355 48.78 48.80 -46.77
CA ILE A 355 49.69 49.21 -47.81
C ILE A 355 49.57 50.70 -47.96
N SER A 356 50.65 51.39 -48.10
CA SER A 356 50.70 52.81 -48.46
C SER A 356 51.60 53.01 -49.67
N VAL A 357 51.06 53.60 -50.69
CA VAL A 357 51.75 53.95 -51.98
C VAL A 357 51.71 55.44 -52.20
N ASP A 358 52.85 56.07 -52.14
CA ASP A 358 52.99 57.47 -52.50
C ASP A 358 53.53 57.57 -53.92
N GLY A 359 52.99 58.49 -54.67
CA GLY A 359 53.43 58.71 -56.08
C GLY A 359 53.14 60.08 -56.60
N GLU A 360 53.69 60.34 -57.80
CA GLU A 360 53.50 61.58 -58.58
C GLU A 360 53.00 61.25 -59.96
N ALA A 361 52.08 62.05 -60.44
CA ALA A 361 51.53 61.95 -61.81
C ALA A 361 51.59 63.36 -62.51
N ASN A 362 51.78 63.37 -63.79
CA ASN A 362 51.79 64.62 -64.53
C ASN A 362 50.47 65.39 -64.52
N THR A 363 49.34 64.68 -64.24
CA THR A 363 48.00 65.31 -64.08
C THR A 363 47.21 64.55 -63.00
N ALA A 364 46.29 65.27 -62.32
CA ALA A 364 45.39 64.63 -61.32
C ALA A 364 44.49 63.56 -61.97
N ALA A 365 44.13 63.67 -63.22
CA ALA A 365 43.34 62.69 -63.96
C ALA A 365 44.06 61.32 -64.05
N LEU A 366 45.39 61.32 -64.25
CA LEU A 366 46.19 60.10 -64.29
C LEU A 366 46.27 59.41 -62.90
N ALA A 367 46.34 60.18 -61.84
CA ALA A 367 46.25 59.59 -60.46
C ALA A 367 44.91 58.89 -60.19
N TYR A 368 43.80 59.47 -60.64
CA TYR A 368 42.49 58.84 -60.57
C TYR A 368 42.38 57.58 -61.46
N GLN A 369 42.94 57.63 -62.67
CA GLN A 369 43.02 56.41 -63.51
C GLN A 369 43.84 55.31 -62.89
N PHE A 370 44.88 55.64 -62.18
CA PHE A 370 45.75 54.68 -61.51
C PHE A 370 44.98 53.94 -60.40
N ILE A 371 44.28 54.63 -59.49
CA ILE A 371 43.49 54.02 -58.45
C ILE A 371 42.34 53.17 -59.02
N GLU A 372 41.70 53.59 -60.11
CA GLU A 372 40.66 52.80 -60.80
C GLU A 372 41.22 51.49 -61.36
N LYS A 373 42.42 51.51 -61.95
CA LYS A 373 43.10 50.33 -62.46
C LYS A 373 43.45 49.36 -61.28
N ILE A 374 43.99 49.91 -60.19
CA ILE A 374 44.27 49.11 -58.96
C ILE A 374 43.01 48.42 -58.42
N LYS A 375 41.89 49.15 -58.34
CA LYS A 375 40.61 48.58 -57.87
C LYS A 375 40.07 47.51 -58.82
N LYS A 376 40.39 47.53 -60.08
CA LYS A 376 39.96 46.56 -61.10
C LYS A 376 40.90 45.35 -61.20
N ASN A 377 42.10 45.45 -60.68
CA ASN A 377 43.07 44.35 -60.75
C ASN A 377 42.68 43.19 -59.90
N PRO A 378 42.47 41.96 -60.45
CA PRO A 378 42.07 40.77 -59.68
C PRO A 378 43.09 40.33 -58.64
N ASP A 379 44.40 40.52 -58.85
CA ASP A 379 45.47 40.08 -57.96
C ASP A 379 45.65 41.00 -56.77
N LEU A 380 45.09 42.20 -56.80
CA LEU A 380 45.08 43.20 -55.73
C LEU A 380 43.77 43.17 -54.90
N ARG A 381 42.87 42.20 -55.14
CA ARG A 381 41.57 42.16 -54.50
C ARG A 381 41.61 41.83 -52.96
N ALA A 382 42.75 41.29 -52.49
CA ALA A 382 42.97 41.08 -51.09
C ALA A 382 42.97 42.32 -50.22
N PHE A 383 43.15 43.47 -50.88
CA PHE A 383 43.20 44.79 -50.25
C PHE A 383 42.06 45.70 -50.83
N GLN A 384 41.57 46.56 -50.01
CA GLN A 384 40.63 47.61 -50.36
C GLN A 384 41.43 48.90 -50.43
N PHE A 385 41.61 49.40 -51.63
CA PHE A 385 42.39 50.64 -51.90
C PHE A 385 41.50 51.85 -51.89
N ASP A 386 42.00 52.93 -51.26
CA ASP A 386 41.39 54.25 -51.27
C ASP A 386 42.46 55.33 -51.50
N MET A 387 42.05 56.45 -52.06
CA MET A 387 42.97 57.54 -52.37
C MET A 387 42.37 58.85 -51.91
N ALA A 388 43.12 59.65 -51.17
CA ALA A 388 42.76 61.02 -50.88
C ALA A 388 42.96 61.93 -52.14
N ALA A 389 42.26 63.02 -52.19
CA ALA A 389 42.38 63.92 -53.31
C ALA A 389 43.86 64.32 -53.56
N PRO A 390 44.34 64.13 -54.82
CA PRO A 390 45.74 64.44 -55.15
C PRO A 390 46.07 65.94 -54.94
N ARG A 391 47.25 66.18 -54.38
CA ARG A 391 47.74 67.56 -54.15
C ARG A 391 48.49 68.05 -55.38
N ILE A 392 48.06 69.18 -55.96
CA ILE A 392 48.72 69.78 -57.10
C ILE A 392 49.91 70.57 -56.58
N LEU A 393 51.09 70.25 -57.13
CA LEU A 393 52.35 70.94 -56.91
C LEU A 393 52.52 72.15 -57.77
N SER A 394 53.44 73.03 -57.44
CA SER A 394 53.76 74.31 -58.21
C SER A 394 54.24 74.09 -59.65
N ASN A 395 54.68 72.86 -59.98
CA ASN A 395 55.08 72.40 -61.31
C ASN A 395 53.96 71.75 -62.13
N ASN A 396 52.67 71.90 -61.72
CA ASN A 396 51.50 71.27 -62.28
C ASN A 396 51.43 69.74 -62.17
N HIS A 397 52.34 69.11 -61.47
CA HIS A 397 52.29 67.66 -61.14
C HIS A 397 51.34 67.41 -59.96
N ALA A 398 50.71 66.25 -59.94
CA ALA A 398 49.80 65.84 -58.89
C ALA A 398 50.50 64.77 -58.00
N GLN A 399 50.70 65.08 -56.74
CA GLN A 399 51.14 64.09 -55.74
C GLN A 399 49.92 63.36 -55.16
N PHE A 400 49.99 62.05 -55.10
CA PHE A 400 48.89 61.23 -54.58
C PHE A 400 49.41 60.21 -53.51
N ARG A 401 48.51 59.84 -52.61
CA ARG A 401 48.73 58.74 -51.62
C ARG A 401 47.56 57.81 -51.78
N ILE A 402 47.85 56.52 -51.93
CA ILE A 402 46.91 55.41 -51.97
C ILE A 402 47.11 54.58 -50.76
N GLU A 403 46.10 54.37 -50.05
CA GLU A 403 46.08 53.47 -48.85
C GLU A 403 45.25 52.21 -49.16
N GLY A 404 45.84 51.05 -48.94
CA GLY A 404 45.19 49.74 -49.03
C GLY A 404 45.06 49.13 -47.68
N ARG A 405 43.86 48.60 -47.33
CA ARG A 405 43.61 47.83 -46.13
C ARG A 405 43.21 46.43 -46.52
N ALA A 406 43.80 45.41 -45.83
CA ALA A 406 43.41 44.05 -46.05
C ALA A 406 41.95 43.81 -45.64
N LYS A 407 41.23 43.10 -46.48
CA LYS A 407 39.84 42.77 -46.31
C LYS A 407 39.64 41.73 -45.16
#